data_10353e2e7db191f04a20e0e42f494023
#
_entry.id   10353e2e7db191f04a20e0e42f494023
#
_cell.length_a   1.000
_cell.length_b   1.000
_cell.length_c   1.000
_cell.angle_alpha   90.00
_cell.angle_beta   90.00
_cell.angle_gamma   90.00
#
_symmetry.space_group_name_H-M   'P 1'
#
loop_
_entity.id
_entity.type
_entity.pdbx_description
1 polymer ?
#
loop_
_entity_poly.entity_id
_entity_poly.type
_entity_poly.pdbx_seq_one_letter_code
_entity_poly.pdbx_strand_id
1 'polypeptide(L)'
;MDERITLGVTTDGYTDRVLRHSESLARTDVIGAGSGSPDREDATFVVRRGLADSSCYSLEAANEPGSYLRHSSFRVRLDADDGSELFDRDATFCAQPGAEGGSVRLASVNELDANVRHYAEEVWAAVDGGPHAYDRPESYAADVSWRVLPALAP
;
A
#
# COMPACT_ATOMS: atom_id res chain seq x y z
N MET A 1 6.46 -15.31 1.58
CA MET A 1 6.29 -14.99 0.16
C MET A 1 5.04 -15.69 -0.35
N ASP A 2 4.29 -15.06 -1.23
CA ASP A 2 2.97 -15.51 -1.72
C ASP A 2 1.89 -15.57 -0.65
N GLU A 3 2.13 -14.93 0.48
CA GLU A 3 1.15 -14.82 1.54
C GLU A 3 0.09 -13.79 1.19
N ARG A 4 -1.15 -14.05 1.59
CA ARG A 4 -2.23 -13.08 1.45
C ARG A 4 -2.32 -12.25 2.71
N ILE A 5 -2.37 -10.93 2.55
CA ILE A 5 -2.41 -9.98 3.66
C ILE A 5 -3.43 -8.89 3.42
N THR A 6 -3.73 -8.17 4.50
CA THR A 6 -4.45 -6.91 4.46
C THR A 6 -3.59 -5.88 5.21
N LEU A 7 -3.55 -4.65 4.71
CA LEU A 7 -2.77 -3.58 5.33
C LEU A 7 -3.69 -2.64 6.10
N GLY A 8 -3.50 -2.59 7.41
CA GLY A 8 -4.32 -1.78 8.32
C GLY A 8 -3.65 -0.47 8.68
N VAL A 9 -4.46 0.57 8.82
CA VAL A 9 -4.01 1.90 9.23
C VAL A 9 -3.65 1.90 10.70
N THR A 10 -2.55 2.57 11.08
CA THR A 10 -2.12 2.69 12.47
C THR A 10 -2.44 4.04 13.10
N THR A 11 -2.82 5.03 12.31
CA THR A 11 -3.11 6.40 12.77
C THR A 11 -4.31 6.41 13.72
N ASP A 12 -4.15 7.02 14.90
CA ASP A 12 -5.22 7.14 15.89
C ASP A 12 -6.49 7.73 15.27
N GLY A 13 -7.62 7.11 15.58
CA GLY A 13 -8.92 7.52 15.06
C GLY A 13 -9.28 6.90 13.72
N TYR A 14 -8.34 6.21 13.07
CA TYR A 14 -8.54 5.61 11.74
C TYR A 14 -8.15 4.13 11.69
N THR A 15 -7.95 3.51 12.84
CA THR A 15 -7.41 2.14 12.92
C THR A 15 -8.39 1.05 12.47
N ASP A 16 -9.62 1.41 12.17
CA ASP A 16 -10.62 0.52 11.56
C ASP A 16 -10.55 0.52 10.04
N ARG A 17 -9.64 1.28 9.45
CA ARG A 17 -9.49 1.38 8.01
C ARG A 17 -8.39 0.48 7.49
N VAL A 18 -8.56 0.02 6.26
CA VAL A 18 -7.58 -0.80 5.56
C VAL A 18 -7.37 -0.28 4.15
N LEU A 19 -6.22 -0.59 3.57
CA LEU A 19 -5.92 -0.26 2.17
C LEU A 19 -6.69 -1.20 1.26
N ARG A 20 -7.37 -0.64 0.28
CA ARG A 20 -8.09 -1.40 -0.74
C ARG A 20 -7.89 -0.72 -2.10
N HIS A 21 -8.17 -1.44 -3.17
CA HIS A 21 -8.28 -0.81 -4.49
C HIS A 21 -9.75 -0.60 -4.84
N SER A 22 -10.01 0.43 -5.63
CA SER A 22 -11.34 0.74 -6.16
C SER A 22 -11.16 1.62 -7.40
N GLU A 23 -11.74 1.21 -8.51
CA GLU A 23 -11.63 1.94 -9.77
C GLU A 23 -10.17 2.20 -10.17
N SER A 24 -9.31 1.21 -9.97
CA SER A 24 -7.87 1.24 -10.26
C SER A 24 -7.07 2.19 -9.38
N LEU A 25 -7.64 2.70 -8.30
CA LEU A 25 -6.95 3.57 -7.35
C LEU A 25 -6.86 2.89 -5.99
N ALA A 26 -5.78 3.16 -5.26
CA ALA A 26 -5.67 2.72 -3.88
C ALA A 26 -6.29 3.77 -2.95
N ARG A 27 -7.04 3.30 -1.96
CA ARG A 27 -7.66 4.14 -0.95
C ARG A 27 -7.79 3.39 0.35
N THR A 28 -8.20 4.05 1.42
CA THR A 28 -8.52 3.39 2.68
C THR A 28 -10.00 3.50 2.96
N ASP A 29 -10.59 2.41 3.45
CA ASP A 29 -12.00 2.35 3.84
C ASP A 29 -12.14 1.49 5.08
N VAL A 30 -13.27 1.63 5.77
CA VAL A 30 -13.62 0.79 6.92
C VAL A 30 -14.13 -0.53 6.36
N ILE A 31 -13.27 -1.55 6.39
CA ILE A 31 -13.59 -2.91 5.94
C ILE A 31 -13.13 -3.87 7.03
N GLY A 32 -13.99 -4.82 7.37
CA GLY A 32 -13.67 -5.84 8.37
C GLY A 32 -14.25 -7.19 7.99
N ALA A 33 -14.15 -8.14 8.91
CA ALA A 33 -14.60 -9.52 8.66
C ALA A 33 -16.10 -9.61 8.34
N GLY A 34 -16.90 -8.63 8.82
CA GLY A 34 -18.34 -8.58 8.54
C GLY A 34 -18.71 -7.86 7.27
N SER A 35 -17.76 -7.32 6.52
CA SER A 35 -18.02 -6.61 5.26
C SER A 35 -18.34 -7.60 4.15
N GLY A 36 -18.94 -7.09 3.05
CA GLY A 36 -19.23 -7.91 1.89
C GLY A 36 -17.98 -8.47 1.23
N SER A 37 -18.12 -9.61 0.54
CA SER A 37 -17.01 -10.27 -0.15
C SER A 37 -16.24 -9.33 -1.10
N PRO A 38 -16.91 -8.53 -1.94
CA PRO A 38 -16.17 -7.68 -2.86
C PRO A 38 -15.21 -6.71 -2.15
N ASP A 39 -15.65 -6.09 -1.06
CA ASP A 39 -14.80 -5.16 -0.31
C ASP A 39 -13.63 -5.89 0.35
N ARG A 40 -13.89 -7.05 0.94
CA ARG A 40 -12.84 -7.85 1.58
C ARG A 40 -11.80 -8.34 0.57
N GLU A 41 -12.24 -8.72 -0.62
CA GLU A 41 -11.35 -9.14 -1.70
C GLU A 41 -10.50 -7.98 -2.20
N ASP A 42 -11.09 -6.78 -2.33
CA ASP A 42 -10.37 -5.56 -2.75
C ASP A 42 -9.29 -5.15 -1.76
N ALA A 43 -9.38 -5.59 -0.51
CA ALA A 43 -8.42 -5.28 0.56
C ALA A 43 -7.42 -6.43 0.78
N THR A 44 -7.41 -7.43 -0.08
CA THR A 44 -6.53 -8.59 0.04
C THR A 44 -5.48 -8.56 -1.06
N PHE A 45 -4.21 -8.64 -0.64
CA PHE A 45 -3.06 -8.60 -1.55
C PHE A 45 -2.18 -9.81 -1.32
N VAL A 46 -1.56 -10.28 -2.41
CA VAL A 46 -0.58 -11.35 -2.36
C VAL A 46 0.80 -10.71 -2.35
N VAL A 47 1.62 -11.06 -1.36
CA VAL A 47 2.97 -10.54 -1.25
C VAL A 47 3.86 -11.31 -2.21
N ARG A 48 4.44 -10.60 -3.17
CA ARG A 48 5.35 -11.17 -4.16
C ARG A 48 6.75 -10.62 -3.95
N ARG A 49 7.75 -11.31 -4.48
CA ARG A 49 9.10 -10.73 -4.58
C ARG A 49 9.01 -9.47 -5.41
N GLY A 50 9.76 -8.45 -5.04
CA GLY A 50 9.76 -7.18 -5.78
C GLY A 50 10.11 -7.39 -7.24
N LEU A 51 9.30 -6.81 -8.12
CA LEU A 51 9.50 -6.96 -9.57
C LEU A 51 10.83 -6.38 -10.04
N ALA A 52 11.30 -5.31 -9.38
CA ALA A 52 12.57 -4.65 -9.71
C ALA A 52 13.72 -5.05 -8.77
N ASP A 53 13.41 -5.58 -7.58
CA ASP A 53 14.40 -5.92 -6.56
C ASP A 53 13.85 -7.07 -5.72
N SER A 54 14.45 -8.26 -5.88
CA SER A 54 13.96 -9.47 -5.21
C SER A 54 14.14 -9.46 -3.69
N SER A 55 14.90 -8.50 -3.14
CA SER A 55 15.01 -8.32 -1.70
C SER A 55 13.90 -7.45 -1.11
N CYS A 56 13.08 -6.85 -1.96
CA CYS A 56 11.93 -6.04 -1.60
C CYS A 56 10.65 -6.74 -2.04
N TYR A 57 9.51 -6.03 -2.06
CA TYR A 57 8.20 -6.66 -2.29
C TYR A 57 7.39 -5.92 -3.32
N SER A 58 6.51 -6.68 -3.99
CA SER A 58 5.43 -6.15 -4.81
C SER A 58 4.12 -6.72 -4.30
N LEU A 59 3.05 -5.95 -4.39
CA LEU A 59 1.75 -6.33 -3.84
C LEU A 59 0.76 -6.52 -4.98
N GLU A 60 0.43 -7.77 -5.23
CA GLU A 60 -0.50 -8.16 -6.28
C GLU A 60 -1.92 -8.24 -5.70
N ALA A 61 -2.90 -7.71 -6.42
CA ALA A 61 -4.29 -7.83 -5.98
C ALA A 61 -4.73 -9.29 -6.05
N ALA A 62 -5.28 -9.80 -4.95
CA ALA A 62 -5.72 -11.20 -4.92
C ALA A 62 -6.86 -11.47 -5.88
N ASN A 63 -7.74 -10.48 -6.10
CA ASN A 63 -8.90 -10.62 -6.98
C ASN A 63 -8.65 -10.10 -8.41
N GLU A 64 -7.45 -9.60 -8.69
CA GLU A 64 -7.06 -9.21 -10.05
C GLU A 64 -5.63 -9.70 -10.31
N PRO A 65 -5.44 -11.00 -10.53
CA PRO A 65 -4.10 -11.55 -10.78
C PRO A 65 -3.41 -10.86 -11.94
N GLY A 66 -2.14 -10.51 -11.75
CA GLY A 66 -1.36 -9.78 -12.74
C GLY A 66 -1.41 -8.26 -12.58
N SER A 67 -2.24 -7.76 -11.67
CA SER A 67 -2.30 -6.32 -11.35
C SER A 67 -1.66 -6.06 -9.99
N TYR A 68 -0.88 -4.99 -9.90
CA TYR A 68 -0.07 -4.67 -8.73
C TYR A 68 -0.30 -3.24 -8.28
N LEU A 69 -0.11 -3.00 -6.99
CA LEU A 69 -0.02 -1.63 -6.49
C LEU A 69 1.26 -1.00 -7.04
N ARG A 70 1.13 0.17 -7.62
CA ARG A 70 2.25 0.95 -8.13
C ARG A 70 1.96 2.43 -7.93
N HIS A 71 3.00 3.28 -7.97
CA HIS A 71 2.76 4.71 -7.98
C HIS A 71 2.89 5.25 -9.39
N SER A 72 2.10 6.28 -9.70
CA SER A 72 2.18 7.03 -10.94
C SER A 72 1.78 8.47 -10.62
N SER A 73 2.63 9.43 -10.92
CA SER A 73 2.47 10.82 -10.48
C SER A 73 2.23 10.89 -8.96
N PHE A 74 2.96 10.07 -8.22
CA PHE A 74 2.89 9.91 -6.75
C PHE A 74 1.59 9.31 -6.23
N ARG A 75 0.58 9.09 -7.05
CA ARG A 75 -0.65 8.40 -6.63
C ARG A 75 -0.43 6.90 -6.67
N VAL A 76 -0.79 6.21 -5.59
CA VAL A 76 -0.76 4.74 -5.59
C VAL A 76 -2.03 4.23 -6.27
N ARG A 77 -1.83 3.35 -7.24
CA ARG A 77 -2.88 2.78 -8.10
C ARG A 77 -2.71 1.28 -8.19
N LEU A 78 -3.74 0.64 -8.74
CA LEU A 78 -3.66 -0.76 -9.14
C LEU A 78 -3.70 -0.81 -10.67
N ASP A 79 -2.62 -1.30 -11.27
CA ASP A 79 -2.54 -1.44 -12.71
C ASP A 79 -1.98 -2.81 -13.09
N ALA A 80 -2.33 -3.28 -14.29
CA ALA A 80 -1.78 -4.52 -14.82
C ALA A 80 -0.30 -4.33 -15.17
N ASP A 81 0.52 -5.33 -14.85
CA ASP A 81 1.94 -5.33 -15.21
C ASP A 81 2.07 -5.25 -16.74
N ASP A 82 2.70 -4.22 -17.24
CA ASP A 82 2.89 -3.99 -18.67
C ASP A 82 4.23 -4.53 -19.19
N GLY A 83 5.02 -5.15 -18.33
CA GLY A 83 6.32 -5.72 -18.68
C GLY A 83 7.46 -4.72 -18.78
N SER A 84 7.21 -3.43 -18.49
CA SER A 84 8.26 -2.42 -18.56
C SER A 84 9.10 -2.37 -17.30
N GLU A 85 10.35 -1.91 -17.42
CA GLU A 85 11.20 -1.68 -16.27
C GLU A 85 10.67 -0.57 -15.38
N LEU A 86 10.03 0.43 -15.96
CA LEU A 86 9.42 1.51 -15.17
C LEU A 86 8.31 0.97 -14.28
N PHE A 87 7.43 0.13 -14.82
CA PHE A 87 6.38 -0.50 -14.02
C PHE A 87 6.98 -1.31 -12.88
N ASP A 88 7.99 -2.12 -13.18
CA ASP A 88 8.63 -2.94 -12.16
C ASP A 88 9.14 -2.09 -10.99
N ARG A 89 9.79 -0.96 -11.29
CA ARG A 89 10.27 -0.06 -10.24
C ARG A 89 9.15 0.64 -9.49
N ASP A 90 8.11 1.09 -10.22
CA ASP A 90 6.96 1.76 -9.61
C ASP A 90 6.17 0.83 -8.68
N ALA A 91 6.25 -0.47 -8.90
CA ALA A 91 5.51 -1.48 -8.16
C ALA A 91 6.36 -2.21 -7.11
N THR A 92 7.58 -1.76 -6.86
CA THR A 92 8.47 -2.38 -5.86
C THR A 92 8.62 -1.47 -4.65
N PHE A 93 8.40 -2.05 -3.46
CA PHE A 93 8.48 -1.35 -2.19
C PHE A 93 9.34 -2.16 -1.22
N CYS A 94 10.21 -1.46 -0.50
CA CYS A 94 11.08 -2.07 0.48
C CYS A 94 10.51 -1.84 1.87
N ALA A 95 10.31 -2.91 2.64
CA ALA A 95 9.71 -2.81 3.97
C ALA A 95 10.77 -2.35 4.97
N GLN A 96 10.39 -1.36 5.78
CA GLN A 96 11.19 -0.83 6.87
C GLN A 96 10.33 -0.83 8.14
N PRO A 97 10.92 -0.80 9.35
CA PRO A 97 10.12 -0.70 10.56
C PRO A 97 9.25 0.55 10.54
N GLY A 98 7.98 0.39 10.92
CA GLY A 98 7.06 1.51 11.08
C GLY A 98 7.23 2.18 12.45
N ALA A 99 6.48 3.25 12.68
CA ALA A 99 6.52 4.00 13.94
C ALA A 99 5.92 3.20 15.09
N GLU A 100 4.89 2.40 14.82
CA GLU A 100 4.28 1.53 15.82
C GLU A 100 4.98 0.17 15.80
N GLY A 101 5.21 -0.43 16.98
CA GLY A 101 5.86 -1.73 17.07
C GLY A 101 5.10 -2.79 16.27
N GLY A 102 5.82 -3.55 15.45
CA GLY A 102 5.23 -4.56 14.57
C GLY A 102 4.66 -4.03 13.27
N SER A 103 4.60 -2.70 13.09
CA SER A 103 4.15 -2.12 11.82
C SER A 103 5.31 -1.98 10.84
N VAL A 104 4.96 -1.76 9.56
CA VAL A 104 5.96 -1.56 8.50
C VAL A 104 5.62 -0.29 7.74
N ARG A 105 6.66 0.37 7.23
CA ARG A 105 6.48 1.38 6.18
C ARG A 105 7.03 0.82 4.88
N LEU A 106 6.39 1.19 3.80
CA LEU A 106 6.71 0.68 2.47
C LEU A 106 7.39 1.79 1.68
N ALA A 107 8.71 1.71 1.61
CA ALA A 107 9.52 2.71 0.92
C ALA A 107 9.55 2.41 -0.57
N SER A 108 9.30 3.42 -1.39
CA SER A 108 9.39 3.28 -2.85
C SER A 108 10.83 3.02 -3.25
N VAL A 109 11.04 2.10 -4.19
CA VAL A 109 12.39 1.79 -4.65
C VAL A 109 12.95 2.85 -5.60
N ASN A 110 12.10 3.60 -6.28
CA ASN A 110 12.51 4.59 -7.29
C ASN A 110 12.09 6.03 -7.00
N GLU A 111 11.24 6.28 -6.01
CA GLU A 111 10.94 7.64 -5.56
C GLU A 111 11.66 7.85 -4.22
N LEU A 112 12.78 8.56 -4.26
CA LEU A 112 13.66 8.72 -3.12
C LEU A 112 12.91 9.33 -1.94
N ASP A 113 13.07 8.71 -0.76
CA ASP A 113 12.48 9.14 0.52
C ASP A 113 10.95 9.08 0.56
N ALA A 114 10.30 8.52 -0.46
CA ALA A 114 8.85 8.39 -0.46
C ALA A 114 8.42 7.07 0.18
N ASN A 115 7.35 7.14 0.97
CA ASN A 115 6.72 5.99 1.58
C ASN A 115 5.23 5.99 1.24
N VAL A 116 4.63 4.80 1.22
CA VAL A 116 3.20 4.65 0.99
C VAL A 116 2.44 5.26 2.17
N ARG A 117 1.65 6.31 1.92
CA ARG A 117 0.93 7.08 2.93
C ARG A 117 -0.55 7.16 2.59
N HIS A 118 -1.42 6.98 3.61
CA HIS A 118 -2.81 7.37 3.43
C HIS A 118 -2.96 8.86 3.80
N TYR A 119 -3.74 9.56 2.99
CA TYR A 119 -4.03 10.98 3.19
C TYR A 119 -5.38 11.28 2.56
N ALA A 120 -6.32 11.83 3.34
CA ALA A 120 -7.68 12.13 2.88
C ALA A 120 -8.35 10.90 2.21
N GLU A 121 -8.15 9.73 2.81
CA GLU A 121 -8.66 8.43 2.34
C GLU A 121 -8.02 7.94 1.03
N GLU A 122 -7.12 8.68 0.45
CA GLU A 122 -6.35 8.28 -0.73
C GLU A 122 -4.99 7.78 -0.31
N VAL A 123 -4.28 7.12 -1.22
CA VAL A 123 -2.96 6.57 -0.92
C VAL A 123 -1.94 7.14 -1.91
N TRP A 124 -0.82 7.63 -1.37
CA TRP A 124 0.19 8.36 -2.10
C TRP A 124 1.59 7.84 -1.77
N ALA A 125 2.52 8.01 -2.70
CA ALA A 125 3.95 7.90 -2.40
C ALA A 125 4.39 9.29 -1.92
N ALA A 126 4.53 9.44 -0.61
CA ALA A 126 4.68 10.75 0.02
C ALA A 126 6.05 10.89 0.70
N VAL A 127 6.60 12.11 0.65
CA VAL A 127 7.89 12.46 1.26
C VAL A 127 7.63 13.36 2.45
N ASP A 128 8.18 13.02 3.61
CA ASP A 128 7.99 13.83 4.83
C ASP A 128 8.47 15.26 4.61
N GLY A 129 7.54 16.21 4.70
CA GLY A 129 7.86 17.62 4.51
C GLY A 129 8.07 18.05 3.07
N GLY A 130 7.65 17.26 2.10
CA GLY A 130 7.72 17.60 0.68
C GLY A 130 6.72 18.70 0.30
N PRO A 131 6.65 19.02 -1.01
CA PRO A 131 5.89 20.21 -1.47
C PRO A 131 4.39 20.00 -1.63
N HIS A 132 3.89 18.77 -1.52
CA HIS A 132 2.47 18.48 -1.76
C HIS A 132 1.69 18.39 -0.45
N ALA A 133 0.37 18.54 -0.51
CA ALA A 133 -0.49 18.40 0.66
C ALA A 133 -0.33 17.03 1.34
N TYR A 134 -0.22 15.97 0.55
CA TYR A 134 -0.04 14.61 1.08
C TYR A 134 1.36 14.37 1.63
N ASP A 135 2.27 15.35 1.54
CA ASP A 135 3.63 15.31 2.10
C ASP A 135 3.71 16.00 3.47
N ARG A 136 2.60 16.54 3.97
CA ARG A 136 2.63 17.30 5.22
C ARG A 136 3.26 16.49 6.35
N PRO A 137 4.09 17.12 7.22
CA PRO A 137 4.76 16.39 8.29
C PRO A 137 3.83 15.94 9.42
N GLU A 138 2.69 16.62 9.61
CA GLU A 138 1.71 16.25 10.64
C GLU A 138 1.18 14.83 10.37
N SER A 139 1.27 13.97 11.37
CA SER A 139 0.86 12.56 11.32
C SER A 139 1.63 11.70 10.30
N TYR A 140 2.68 12.22 9.67
CA TYR A 140 3.39 11.47 8.63
C TYR A 140 3.85 10.09 9.11
N ALA A 141 4.52 10.04 10.27
CA ALA A 141 5.07 8.78 10.77
C ALA A 141 3.99 7.71 10.97
N ALA A 142 2.83 8.10 11.49
CA ALA A 142 1.71 7.17 11.65
C ALA A 142 1.06 6.81 10.31
N ASP A 143 0.91 7.80 9.43
CA ASP A 143 0.21 7.62 8.16
C ASP A 143 0.97 6.73 7.17
N VAL A 144 2.28 6.59 7.32
CA VAL A 144 3.11 5.70 6.48
C VAL A 144 3.34 4.34 7.14
N SER A 145 2.83 4.14 8.36
CA SER A 145 2.99 2.89 9.09
C SER A 145 1.75 2.01 8.92
N TRP A 146 1.94 0.77 8.52
CA TRP A 146 0.86 -0.16 8.21
C TRP A 146 0.98 -1.41 9.07
N ARG A 147 -0.14 -1.88 9.61
CA ARG A 147 -0.19 -3.18 10.28
C ARG A 147 -0.40 -4.26 9.22
N VAL A 148 0.42 -5.29 9.24
CA VAL A 148 0.22 -6.44 8.37
C VAL A 148 -0.76 -7.37 9.07
N LEU A 149 -1.97 -7.44 8.55
CA LEU A 149 -3.07 -8.20 9.13
C LEU A 149 -3.30 -9.49 8.34
N PRO A 150 -3.91 -10.52 8.98
CA PRO A 150 -4.42 -11.65 8.21
C PRO A 150 -5.36 -11.16 7.13
N ALA A 151 -5.32 -11.78 5.95
CA ALA A 151 -6.14 -11.37 4.82
C ALA A 151 -7.63 -11.43 5.16
N LEU A 152 -8.38 -10.41 4.75
CA LEU A 152 -9.82 -10.37 4.98
C LEU A 152 -10.59 -11.33 4.06
N ALA A 153 -9.98 -11.74 2.95
CA ALA A 153 -10.54 -12.75 2.05
C ALA A 153 -9.59 -13.94 1.93
N PRO A 154 -10.11 -15.16 1.77
CA PRO A 154 -9.27 -16.34 1.58
C PRO A 154 -8.53 -16.36 0.26
#